data_a96085c8980827628da469605d0d5a54
#
_entry.id   a96085c8980827628da469605d0d5a54
#
_cell.length_a   1.000
_cell.length_b   1.000
_cell.length_c   1.000
_cell.angle_alpha   90.00
_cell.angle_beta   90.00
_cell.angle_gamma   90.00
#
_symmetry.space_group_name_H-M   'P 1'
#
loop_
_entity.id
_entity.type
_entity.pdbx_description
1 polymer ?
#
loop_
_entity_poly.entity_id
_entity_poly.type
_entity_poly.pdbx_seq_one_letter_code
_entity_poly.pdbx_strand_id
1 'polypeptide(L)'
;MKENVIRLLVVVFICLFTTSIQFEEVKSEEQIADEIIEKEKIDYHLVTATTYTIKEEQTDSTPLITASGYKLDSLNPKKDKVIVVSRDLKRKFRFGEKVRIKGAGKLDGVYTVRDVMNRRFTKKIDILINPDDDGNRYTKVKLYPITIND
;
A
#
# COMPACT_ATOMS: atom_id res chain seq x y z
N MET A 1 -34.39 20.81 48.70
CA MET A 1 -34.93 20.46 47.34
C MET A 1 -34.19 21.18 46.20
N LYS A 2 -33.99 22.48 46.28
CA LYS A 2 -33.34 23.23 45.17
C LYS A 2 -31.89 22.84 44.90
N GLU A 3 -31.07 22.54 45.94
CA GLU A 3 -29.70 22.14 45.78
C GLU A 3 -29.50 20.77 45.07
N ASN A 4 -30.41 19.82 45.31
CA ASN A 4 -30.33 18.50 44.66
C ASN A 4 -30.71 18.56 43.17
N VAL A 5 -31.59 19.48 42.79
CA VAL A 5 -31.97 19.71 41.39
C VAL A 5 -30.82 20.35 40.63
N ILE A 6 -30.09 21.28 41.24
CA ILE A 6 -28.94 21.94 40.64
C ILE A 6 -27.77 20.94 40.45
N ARG A 7 -27.53 20.08 41.46
CA ARG A 7 -26.51 19.01 41.35
C ARG A 7 -26.86 18.01 40.24
N LEU A 8 -28.11 17.62 40.11
CA LEU A 8 -28.57 16.73 39.05
C LEU A 8 -28.41 17.36 37.65
N LEU A 9 -28.74 18.65 37.51
CA LEU A 9 -28.59 19.39 36.26
C LEU A 9 -27.12 19.53 35.86
N VAL A 10 -26.21 19.77 36.83
CA VAL A 10 -24.78 19.87 36.56
C VAL A 10 -24.19 18.52 36.12
N VAL A 11 -24.62 17.42 36.77
CA VAL A 11 -24.19 16.07 36.37
C VAL A 11 -24.67 15.71 34.97
N VAL A 12 -25.93 16.01 34.65
CA VAL A 12 -26.51 15.78 33.31
C VAL A 12 -25.79 16.64 32.26
N PHE A 13 -25.47 17.89 32.59
CA PHE A 13 -24.73 18.78 31.68
C PHE A 13 -23.29 18.30 31.43
N ILE A 14 -22.60 17.80 32.47
CA ILE A 14 -21.28 17.19 32.33
C ILE A 14 -21.36 15.91 31.50
N CYS A 15 -22.36 15.05 31.71
CA CYS A 15 -22.55 13.83 30.90
C CYS A 15 -22.85 14.14 29.43
N LEU A 16 -23.55 15.24 29.12
CA LEU A 16 -23.82 15.65 27.73
C LEU A 16 -22.57 16.22 27.01
N PHE A 17 -21.61 16.77 27.77
CA PHE A 17 -20.36 17.29 27.20
C PHE A 17 -19.27 16.21 27.01
N THR A 18 -19.38 15.05 27.64
CA THR A 18 -18.39 13.97 27.53
C THR A 18 -18.62 13.03 26.34
N THR A 19 -19.70 13.20 25.55
CA THR A 19 -20.05 12.31 24.43
C THR A 19 -19.56 12.78 23.06
N SER A 20 -18.70 13.80 22.98
CA SER A 20 -18.22 14.33 21.70
C SER A 20 -16.70 14.30 21.53
N ILE A 21 -16.02 13.35 22.17
CA ILE A 21 -14.69 13.00 21.69
C ILE A 21 -14.92 12.02 20.52
N GLN A 22 -15.11 12.56 19.33
CA GLN A 22 -14.96 11.77 18.12
C GLN A 22 -13.50 11.38 18.05
N PHE A 23 -13.23 10.11 18.33
CA PHE A 23 -11.98 9.49 17.94
C PHE A 23 -11.97 9.55 16.41
N GLU A 24 -11.20 10.49 15.86
CA GLU A 24 -10.89 10.50 14.44
C GLU A 24 -10.07 9.24 14.19
N GLU A 25 -10.72 8.22 13.63
CA GLU A 25 -10.08 6.94 13.32
C GLU A 25 -8.96 7.23 12.32
N VAL A 26 -7.72 6.98 12.72
CA VAL A 26 -6.55 7.13 11.83
C VAL A 26 -6.70 6.12 10.69
N LYS A 27 -7.11 6.59 9.52
CA LYS A 27 -7.27 5.76 8.33
C LYS A 27 -5.95 5.11 7.94
N SER A 28 -6.00 3.85 7.55
CA SER A 28 -4.82 3.18 6.99
C SER A 28 -4.45 3.76 5.62
N GLU A 29 -3.20 3.55 5.19
CA GLU A 29 -2.72 3.98 3.87
C GLU A 29 -3.59 3.40 2.73
N GLU A 30 -4.03 2.15 2.88
CA GLU A 30 -4.94 1.51 1.94
C GLU A 30 -6.32 2.18 1.86
N GLN A 31 -6.89 2.58 2.99
CA GLN A 31 -8.20 3.26 3.05
C GLN A 31 -8.11 4.65 2.40
N ILE A 32 -7.05 5.39 2.66
CA ILE A 32 -6.80 6.69 2.03
C ILE A 32 -6.65 6.54 0.51
N ALA A 33 -5.88 5.54 0.07
CA ALA A 33 -5.68 5.28 -1.36
C ALA A 33 -6.99 4.90 -2.07
N ASP A 34 -7.82 4.08 -1.44
CA ASP A 34 -9.11 3.67 -2.00
C ASP A 34 -10.09 4.85 -2.10
N GLU A 35 -10.12 5.74 -1.11
CA GLU A 35 -10.92 6.97 -1.12
C GLU A 35 -10.49 7.93 -2.24
N ILE A 36 -9.17 8.11 -2.44
CA ILE A 36 -8.63 8.93 -3.53
C ILE A 36 -9.02 8.36 -4.88
N ILE A 37 -8.86 7.04 -5.09
CA ILE A 37 -9.22 6.38 -6.35
C ILE A 37 -10.70 6.59 -6.69
N GLU A 38 -11.59 6.47 -5.72
CA GLU A 38 -13.02 6.63 -5.90
C GLU A 38 -13.41 8.08 -6.15
N LYS A 39 -12.89 9.01 -5.34
CA LYS A 39 -13.20 10.45 -5.43
C LYS A 39 -12.71 11.07 -6.73
N GLU A 40 -11.49 10.74 -7.16
CA GLU A 40 -10.87 11.30 -8.35
C GLU A 40 -11.11 10.47 -9.62
N LYS A 41 -11.80 9.32 -9.51
CA LYS A 41 -12.04 8.37 -10.62
C LYS A 41 -10.74 8.00 -11.37
N ILE A 42 -9.70 7.69 -10.62
CA ILE A 42 -8.37 7.40 -11.17
C ILE A 42 -8.41 6.15 -12.04
N ASP A 43 -7.90 6.27 -13.26
CA ASP A 43 -7.75 5.15 -14.18
C ASP A 43 -6.68 4.16 -13.70
N TYR A 44 -6.91 2.88 -14.01
CA TYR A 44 -5.99 1.80 -13.67
C TYR A 44 -5.36 1.17 -14.89
N HIS A 45 -4.22 0.52 -14.67
CA HIS A 45 -3.58 -0.35 -15.65
C HIS A 45 -3.84 -1.82 -15.30
N LEU A 46 -4.37 -2.60 -16.27
CA LEU A 46 -4.47 -4.05 -16.12
C LEU A 46 -3.10 -4.69 -16.35
N VAL A 47 -2.66 -5.45 -15.36
CA VAL A 47 -1.35 -6.11 -15.36
C VAL A 47 -1.45 -7.57 -14.91
N THR A 48 -0.42 -8.34 -15.18
CA THR A 48 -0.16 -9.62 -14.51
C THR A 48 0.80 -9.35 -13.35
N ALA A 49 0.44 -9.78 -12.15
CA ALA A 49 1.31 -9.75 -10.99
C ALA A 49 1.90 -11.13 -10.73
N THR A 50 3.19 -11.18 -10.50
CA THR A 50 3.91 -12.35 -9.96
C THR A 50 4.58 -11.94 -8.66
N THR A 51 5.13 -12.89 -7.94
CA THR A 51 5.87 -12.64 -6.72
C THR A 51 7.33 -13.02 -6.88
N TYR A 52 8.22 -12.36 -6.15
CA TYR A 52 9.64 -12.70 -6.09
C TYR A 52 10.16 -12.54 -4.67
N THR A 53 11.30 -13.13 -4.40
CA THR A 53 12.00 -13.06 -3.10
C THR A 53 13.40 -12.50 -3.29
N ILE A 54 14.09 -12.23 -2.20
CA ILE A 54 15.49 -11.79 -2.18
C ILE A 54 16.51 -12.94 -2.44
N LYS A 55 16.05 -14.15 -2.82
CA LYS A 55 16.94 -15.27 -3.13
C LYS A 55 17.76 -14.95 -4.39
N GLU A 56 19.07 -15.28 -4.36
CA GLU A 56 20.00 -14.99 -5.47
C GLU A 56 19.57 -15.58 -6.81
N GLU A 57 18.85 -16.69 -6.80
CA GLU A 57 18.32 -17.34 -8.02
C GLU A 57 17.25 -16.48 -8.74
N GLN A 58 16.65 -15.51 -8.05
CA GLN A 58 15.60 -14.65 -8.58
C GLN A 58 16.02 -13.20 -8.78
N THR A 59 17.24 -12.86 -8.38
CA THR A 59 17.78 -11.50 -8.42
C THR A 59 19.13 -11.48 -9.17
N ASP A 60 19.70 -10.29 -9.29
CA ASP A 60 21.09 -10.13 -9.74
C ASP A 60 22.09 -10.32 -8.57
N SER A 61 23.35 -9.95 -8.80
CA SER A 61 24.43 -10.06 -7.80
C SER A 61 24.24 -9.20 -6.54
N THR A 62 23.18 -8.37 -6.50
CA THR A 62 22.88 -7.45 -5.38
C THR A 62 21.42 -7.59 -4.90
N PRO A 63 21.02 -8.76 -4.37
CA PRO A 63 19.61 -9.08 -4.08
C PRO A 63 18.94 -8.14 -3.11
N LEU A 64 19.68 -7.40 -2.30
CA LEU A 64 19.15 -6.44 -1.32
C LEU A 64 19.15 -4.99 -1.81
N ILE A 65 19.65 -4.71 -3.01
CA ILE A 65 19.66 -3.34 -3.57
C ILE A 65 18.83 -3.30 -4.84
N THR A 66 17.77 -2.51 -4.84
CA THR A 66 16.91 -2.33 -6.01
C THR A 66 17.53 -1.40 -7.04
N ALA A 67 17.01 -1.39 -8.28
CA ALA A 67 17.48 -0.47 -9.34
C ALA A 67 17.32 1.02 -8.98
N SER A 68 16.47 1.36 -8.01
CA SER A 68 16.35 2.72 -7.46
C SER A 68 17.41 3.06 -6.39
N GLY A 69 18.27 2.10 -6.02
CA GLY A 69 19.24 2.23 -4.92
C GLY A 69 18.63 2.01 -3.52
N TYR A 70 17.36 1.61 -3.44
CA TYR A 70 16.73 1.32 -2.15
C TYR A 70 17.26 0.00 -1.59
N LYS A 71 17.65 0.00 -0.30
CA LYS A 71 18.15 -1.20 0.40
C LYS A 71 16.97 -1.88 1.10
N LEU A 72 16.74 -3.15 0.73
CA LEU A 72 15.68 -3.98 1.29
C LEU A 72 16.04 -4.49 2.70
N ASP A 73 15.01 -4.67 3.53
CA ASP A 73 15.14 -5.38 4.81
C ASP A 73 15.41 -6.87 4.54
N SER A 74 16.58 -7.35 4.96
CA SER A 74 16.98 -8.75 4.75
C SER A 74 16.21 -9.75 5.58
N LEU A 75 15.61 -9.33 6.71
CA LEU A 75 14.87 -10.20 7.63
C LEU A 75 13.39 -10.27 7.29
N ASN A 76 12.81 -9.17 6.80
CA ASN A 76 11.39 -9.10 6.45
C ASN A 76 11.18 -8.20 5.21
N PRO A 77 11.66 -8.61 4.03
CA PRO A 77 11.59 -7.80 2.82
C PRO A 77 10.16 -7.43 2.40
N LYS A 78 9.18 -8.26 2.69
CA LYS A 78 7.76 -7.99 2.42
C LYS A 78 7.24 -6.72 3.11
N LYS A 79 7.82 -6.36 4.26
CA LYS A 79 7.47 -5.15 5.03
C LYS A 79 7.76 -3.87 4.22
N ASP A 80 8.75 -3.88 3.36
CA ASP A 80 9.14 -2.72 2.55
C ASP A 80 8.09 -2.33 1.50
N LYS A 81 7.11 -3.22 1.25
CA LYS A 81 6.03 -2.98 0.27
C LYS A 81 6.57 -2.51 -1.10
N VAL A 82 7.54 -3.24 -1.62
CA VAL A 82 8.22 -2.94 -2.88
C VAL A 82 7.62 -3.73 -4.04
N ILE A 83 7.52 -3.08 -5.20
CA ILE A 83 7.25 -3.75 -6.47
C ILE A 83 8.30 -3.42 -7.53
N VAL A 84 8.48 -4.40 -8.41
CA VAL A 84 9.21 -4.28 -9.67
C VAL A 84 8.21 -4.10 -10.80
N VAL A 85 8.44 -3.19 -11.72
CA VAL A 85 7.55 -2.93 -12.86
C VAL A 85 8.22 -3.26 -14.19
N SER A 86 7.46 -3.73 -15.17
CA SER A 86 7.95 -3.88 -16.54
C SER A 86 8.30 -2.51 -17.16
N ARG A 87 9.18 -2.50 -18.18
CA ARG A 87 9.70 -1.24 -18.74
C ARG A 87 8.66 -0.33 -19.39
N ASP A 88 7.59 -0.89 -19.92
CA ASP A 88 6.45 -0.13 -20.42
C ASP A 88 5.72 0.61 -19.30
N LEU A 89 5.56 -0.04 -18.13
CA LEU A 89 4.99 0.59 -16.94
C LEU A 89 5.96 1.58 -16.28
N LYS A 90 7.28 1.35 -16.34
CA LYS A 90 8.29 2.28 -15.81
C LYS A 90 8.22 3.68 -16.44
N ARG A 91 7.70 3.79 -17.67
CA ARG A 91 7.45 5.09 -18.32
C ARG A 91 6.29 5.85 -17.67
N LYS A 92 5.39 5.16 -16.98
CA LYS A 92 4.19 5.70 -16.33
C LYS A 92 4.38 5.88 -14.83
N PHE A 93 5.15 4.98 -14.20
CA PHE A 93 5.41 4.96 -12.77
C PHE A 93 6.90 5.17 -12.50
N ARG A 94 7.25 6.26 -11.84
CA ARG A 94 8.65 6.57 -11.50
C ARG A 94 9.07 5.78 -10.25
N PHE A 95 10.37 5.67 -10.05
CA PHE A 95 10.89 5.15 -8.78
C PHE A 95 10.49 6.08 -7.63
N GLY A 96 10.05 5.48 -6.52
CA GLY A 96 9.54 6.18 -5.36
C GLY A 96 8.05 6.47 -5.37
N GLU A 97 7.39 6.37 -6.53
CA GLU A 97 5.94 6.57 -6.59
C GLU A 97 5.19 5.42 -5.93
N LYS A 98 4.11 5.76 -5.22
CA LYS A 98 3.20 4.82 -4.61
C LYS A 98 2.12 4.39 -5.60
N VAL A 99 1.75 3.12 -5.52
CA VAL A 99 0.69 2.52 -6.33
C VAL A 99 -0.21 1.66 -5.47
N ARG A 100 -1.51 1.64 -5.76
CA ARG A 100 -2.47 0.73 -5.15
C ARG A 100 -2.65 -0.49 -6.04
N ILE A 101 -2.51 -1.69 -5.50
CA ILE A 101 -2.75 -2.97 -6.16
C ILE A 101 -4.09 -3.51 -5.68
N LYS A 102 -4.96 -3.92 -6.63
CA LYS A 102 -6.22 -4.62 -6.36
C LYS A 102 -6.37 -5.82 -7.29
N GLY A 103 -6.79 -6.95 -6.73
CA GLY A 103 -6.99 -8.21 -7.46
C GLY A 103 -5.83 -9.20 -7.34
N ALA A 104 -4.92 -9.00 -6.40
CA ALA A 104 -3.86 -9.92 -6.01
C ALA A 104 -4.15 -10.62 -4.66
N GLY A 105 -5.40 -10.64 -4.21
CA GLY A 105 -5.83 -11.32 -3.00
C GLY A 105 -5.16 -10.76 -1.74
N LYS A 106 -4.47 -11.60 -0.99
CA LYS A 106 -3.76 -11.19 0.24
C LYS A 106 -2.61 -10.20 0.01
N LEU A 107 -2.21 -10.00 -1.24
CA LEU A 107 -1.18 -9.05 -1.65
C LEU A 107 -1.77 -7.74 -2.16
N ASP A 108 -3.08 -7.55 -2.08
CA ASP A 108 -3.68 -6.25 -2.32
C ASP A 108 -3.12 -5.25 -1.29
N GLY A 109 -2.79 -4.04 -1.72
CA GLY A 109 -2.16 -3.07 -0.83
C GLY A 109 -1.56 -1.89 -1.58
N VAL A 110 -0.98 -0.97 -0.81
CA VAL A 110 -0.18 0.13 -1.34
C VAL A 110 1.28 -0.29 -1.34
N TYR A 111 1.95 -0.05 -2.47
CA TYR A 111 3.35 -0.43 -2.70
C TYR A 111 4.12 0.73 -3.30
N THR A 112 5.45 0.68 -3.16
CA THR A 112 6.36 1.65 -3.77
C THR A 112 7.09 1.02 -4.95
N VAL A 113 7.14 1.71 -6.09
CA VAL A 113 7.91 1.29 -7.26
C VAL A 113 9.40 1.51 -7.00
N ARG A 114 10.19 0.44 -6.93
CA ARG A 114 11.62 0.51 -6.60
C ARG A 114 12.54 -0.16 -7.61
N ASP A 115 11.97 -0.97 -8.50
CA ASP A 115 12.79 -1.74 -9.44
C ASP A 115 12.13 -1.90 -10.80
N VAL A 116 12.88 -2.39 -11.80
CA VAL A 116 12.44 -2.55 -13.17
C VAL A 116 12.83 -3.92 -13.73
N MET A 117 11.88 -4.58 -14.40
CA MET A 117 12.10 -5.89 -15.02
C MET A 117 12.96 -5.84 -16.27
N ASN A 118 13.43 -7.04 -16.69
CA ASN A 118 14.01 -7.26 -17.99
C ASN A 118 13.07 -6.80 -19.12
N ARG A 119 13.65 -6.34 -20.26
CA ARG A 119 12.92 -5.79 -21.42
C ARG A 119 11.90 -6.75 -22.05
N ARG A 120 12.05 -8.05 -21.87
CA ARG A 120 11.13 -9.06 -22.40
C ARG A 120 9.74 -9.05 -21.76
N PHE A 121 9.60 -8.43 -20.59
CA PHE A 121 8.33 -8.36 -19.87
C PHE A 121 7.59 -7.07 -20.18
N THR A 122 6.27 -7.20 -20.39
CA THR A 122 5.34 -6.10 -20.63
C THR A 122 4.06 -6.29 -19.81
N LYS A 123 3.44 -5.21 -19.38
CA LYS A 123 2.20 -5.20 -18.56
C LYS A 123 2.30 -6.15 -17.37
N LYS A 124 3.44 -6.15 -16.72
CA LYS A 124 3.74 -7.07 -15.61
C LYS A 124 4.37 -6.33 -14.43
N ILE A 125 4.01 -6.80 -13.23
CA ILE A 125 4.64 -6.40 -11.98
C ILE A 125 5.10 -7.64 -11.20
N ASP A 126 6.14 -7.51 -10.40
CA ASP A 126 6.56 -8.49 -9.40
C ASP A 126 6.45 -7.87 -8.01
N ILE A 127 5.77 -8.57 -7.10
CA ILE A 127 5.55 -8.14 -5.73
C ILE A 127 6.57 -8.85 -4.84
N LEU A 128 7.31 -8.07 -4.05
CA LEU A 128 8.28 -8.60 -3.10
C LEU A 128 7.57 -9.30 -1.94
N ILE A 129 7.96 -10.54 -1.69
CA ILE A 129 7.47 -11.37 -0.58
C ILE A 129 8.64 -11.90 0.24
N ASN A 130 8.35 -12.46 1.42
CA ASN A 130 9.39 -13.12 2.21
C ASN A 130 9.82 -14.43 1.57
N PRO A 131 11.06 -14.89 1.81
CA PRO A 131 11.59 -16.14 1.25
C PRO A 131 10.77 -17.39 1.58
N ASP A 132 10.04 -17.37 2.70
CA ASP A 132 9.21 -18.48 3.18
C ASP A 132 7.73 -18.37 2.76
N ASP A 133 7.35 -17.28 2.09
CA ASP A 133 6.01 -17.13 1.54
C ASP A 133 5.86 -17.93 0.23
N ASP A 134 4.68 -18.48 -0.01
CA ASP A 134 4.36 -19.14 -1.27
C ASP A 134 4.30 -18.14 -2.43
N GLY A 135 5.06 -18.43 -3.48
CA GLY A 135 5.04 -17.67 -4.72
C GLY A 135 3.72 -17.85 -5.46
N ASN A 136 3.21 -16.76 -6.06
CA ASN A 136 1.93 -16.81 -6.77
C ASN A 136 1.93 -15.95 -8.04
N ARG A 137 0.93 -16.23 -8.92
CA ARG A 137 0.67 -15.45 -10.11
C ARG A 137 -0.81 -15.05 -10.16
N TYR A 138 -1.04 -13.76 -10.36
CA TYR A 138 -2.37 -13.17 -10.45
C TYR A 138 -2.54 -12.51 -11.83
N THR A 139 -3.67 -12.72 -12.46
CA THR A 139 -4.03 -12.09 -13.74
C THR A 139 -5.11 -11.05 -13.53
N LYS A 140 -5.20 -10.08 -14.46
CA LYS A 140 -6.20 -8.99 -14.40
C LYS A 140 -6.11 -8.17 -13.10
N VAL A 141 -4.92 -8.01 -12.58
CA VAL A 141 -4.64 -7.14 -11.42
C VAL A 141 -4.75 -5.69 -11.87
N LYS A 142 -5.41 -4.87 -11.07
CA LYS A 142 -5.54 -3.43 -11.29
C LYS A 142 -4.43 -2.70 -10.56
N LEU A 143 -3.67 -1.90 -11.27
CA LEU A 143 -2.60 -1.06 -10.76
C LEU A 143 -2.99 0.41 -10.92
N TYR A 144 -3.20 1.09 -9.80
CA TYR A 144 -3.59 2.51 -9.75
C TYR A 144 -2.39 3.38 -9.36
N PRO A 145 -2.15 4.51 -10.06
CA PRO A 145 -1.23 5.53 -9.57
C PRO A 145 -1.85 6.23 -8.35
N ILE A 146 -1.05 6.43 -7.29
CA ILE A 146 -1.48 7.15 -6.09
C ILE A 146 -0.50 8.27 -5.81
N THR A 147 -1.00 9.50 -5.83
CA THR A 147 -0.27 10.66 -5.32
C THR A 147 -0.83 10.96 -3.93
N ILE A 148 -0.14 10.50 -2.90
CA ILE A 148 -0.46 10.88 -1.53
C ILE A 148 0.34 12.16 -1.27
N ASN A 149 -0.35 13.30 -1.24
CA ASN A 149 0.28 14.56 -0.85
C ASN A 149 0.48 14.51 0.66
N ASP A 150 1.72 14.58 1.09
CA ASP A 150 2.13 14.70 2.50
C ASP A 150 1.71 16.07 3.08
#